data_db28f691d8e5901e72f37f9d90ab8d79
#
_entry.id   db28f691d8e5901e72f37f9d90ab8d79
#
_cell.length_a   1.000
_cell.length_b   1.000
_cell.length_c   1.000
_cell.angle_alpha   90.00
_cell.angle_beta   90.00
_cell.angle_gamma   90.00
#
_symmetry.space_group_name_H-M   'P 1'
#
loop_
_entity.id
_entity.type
_entity.pdbx_description
1 polymer ?
#
loop_
_entity_poly.entity_id
_entity_poly.type
_entity_poly.pdbx_seq_one_letter_code
_entity_poly.pdbx_strand_id
1 'polypeptide(L)'
;MASPVQPTRPQLAVSGAIFRDDKVLLVRRARSPGKGFYSFPGGRVEFGESLHAALHREVDEETGLRIEILGLAGWREVLPGAGGGGGGHYLIMSFAARWTAREPVLNDEHDDFKWLAPDGLGDLKVTGGLLEVLEAARKLV
;
A
#
# COMPACT_ATOMS: atom_id res chain seq x y z
N MET A 1 -5.65 29.45 8.44
CA MET A 1 -5.42 28.22 9.17
C MET A 1 -4.00 27.74 8.99
N ALA A 2 -3.40 27.29 10.04
CA ALA A 2 -2.04 26.79 9.96
C ALA A 2 -1.96 25.56 9.06
N SER A 3 -0.80 25.35 8.42
CA SER A 3 -0.54 24.13 7.69
C SER A 3 -0.67 22.92 8.60
N PRO A 4 -1.07 21.77 8.06
CA PRO A 4 -1.09 20.56 8.86
C PRO A 4 0.28 20.29 9.47
N VAL A 5 0.32 20.07 10.76
CA VAL A 5 1.53 19.70 11.46
C VAL A 5 1.60 18.19 11.48
N GLN A 6 2.82 17.64 11.32
CA GLN A 6 2.99 16.21 11.45
C GLN A 6 2.53 15.78 12.84
N PRO A 7 1.71 14.71 12.93
CA PRO A 7 1.32 14.18 14.24
C PRO A 7 2.54 13.77 15.04
N THR A 8 2.49 14.01 16.35
CA THR A 8 3.58 13.65 17.25
C THR A 8 3.41 12.25 17.84
N ARG A 9 2.61 11.42 17.24
CA ARG A 9 2.37 10.05 17.66
C ARG A 9 2.33 9.13 16.43
N PRO A 10 2.56 7.82 16.63
CA PRO A 10 2.47 6.87 15.53
C PRO A 10 1.08 6.86 14.90
N GLN A 11 1.06 6.72 13.60
CA GLN A 11 -0.19 6.59 12.85
C GLN A 11 -0.31 5.17 12.31
N LEU A 12 -1.51 4.64 12.37
CA LEU A 12 -1.81 3.32 11.83
C LEU A 12 -2.15 3.45 10.35
N ALA A 13 -1.57 2.56 9.55
CA ALA A 13 -1.82 2.50 8.11
C ALA A 13 -2.02 1.05 7.67
N VAL A 14 -2.60 0.89 6.50
CA VAL A 14 -2.83 -0.43 5.89
C VAL A 14 -2.32 -0.43 4.46
N SER A 15 -1.95 -1.60 3.96
CA SER A 15 -1.65 -1.80 2.54
C SER A 15 -2.12 -3.18 2.11
N GLY A 16 -2.30 -3.37 0.80
CA GLY A 16 -2.76 -4.65 0.27
C GLY A 16 -1.94 -5.13 -0.90
N ALA A 17 -1.40 -6.33 -0.77
CA ALA A 17 -0.83 -7.07 -1.90
C ALA A 17 -1.99 -7.75 -2.60
N ILE A 18 -2.47 -7.16 -3.69
CA ILE A 18 -3.67 -7.60 -4.40
C ILE A 18 -3.27 -8.50 -5.56
N PHE A 19 -3.68 -9.76 -5.49
CA PHE A 19 -3.36 -10.75 -6.52
C PHE A 19 -4.51 -10.93 -7.49
N ARG A 20 -4.18 -10.97 -8.78
CA ARG A 20 -5.11 -11.29 -9.85
C ARG A 20 -4.42 -12.35 -10.71
N ASP A 21 -4.95 -13.55 -10.69
CA ASP A 21 -4.27 -14.71 -11.27
C ASP A 21 -2.88 -14.84 -10.62
N ASP A 22 -1.82 -14.89 -11.39
CA ASP A 22 -0.45 -15.02 -10.89
C ASP A 22 0.24 -13.68 -10.67
N LYS A 23 -0.48 -12.56 -10.78
CA LYS A 23 0.13 -11.23 -10.76
C LYS A 23 -0.32 -10.43 -9.57
N VAL A 24 0.55 -9.53 -9.13
CA VAL A 24 0.27 -8.61 -8.03
C VAL A 24 0.24 -7.18 -8.55
N LEU A 25 -0.63 -6.36 -7.97
CA LEU A 25 -0.76 -4.96 -8.35
C LEU A 25 0.25 -4.10 -7.60
N LEU A 26 1.01 -3.32 -8.37
CA LEU A 26 1.83 -2.25 -7.82
C LEU A 26 1.40 -0.93 -8.44
N VAL A 27 1.39 0.12 -7.63
CA VAL A 27 1.06 1.49 -8.05
C VAL A 27 2.26 2.39 -7.79
N ARG A 28 2.52 3.34 -8.71
CA ARG A 28 3.65 4.25 -8.57
C ARG A 28 3.21 5.55 -7.93
N ARG A 29 3.93 5.95 -6.90
CA ARG A 29 3.63 7.19 -6.18
C ARG A 29 3.91 8.40 -7.04
N ALA A 30 2.93 9.29 -7.15
CA ALA A 30 3.04 10.53 -7.93
C ALA A 30 3.57 11.70 -7.09
N ARG A 31 3.63 11.53 -5.76
CA ARG A 31 3.97 12.60 -4.82
C ARG A 31 5.01 12.16 -3.80
N SER A 32 5.77 13.12 -3.31
CA SER A 32 6.69 12.91 -2.18
C SER A 32 5.91 12.70 -0.88
N PRO A 33 6.43 11.92 0.08
CA PRO A 33 7.67 11.15 -0.03
C PRO A 33 7.50 9.91 -0.92
N GLY A 34 8.61 9.45 -1.49
CA GLY A 34 8.60 8.22 -2.28
C GLY A 34 8.13 8.39 -3.72
N LYS A 35 8.08 9.62 -4.24
CA LYS A 35 7.71 9.86 -5.64
C LYS A 35 8.53 8.99 -6.60
N GLY A 36 7.84 8.29 -7.50
CA GLY A 36 8.48 7.41 -8.48
C GLY A 36 8.68 5.98 -7.99
N PHE A 37 8.45 5.70 -6.71
CA PHE A 37 8.53 4.34 -6.19
C PHE A 37 7.19 3.63 -6.36
N TYR A 38 7.28 2.33 -6.66
CA TYR A 38 6.10 1.46 -6.69
C TYR A 38 5.85 0.89 -5.30
N SER A 39 4.59 0.77 -4.96
CA SER A 39 4.15 0.25 -3.67
C SER A 39 2.84 -0.50 -3.82
N PHE A 40 2.43 -1.18 -2.75
CA PHE A 40 1.06 -1.68 -2.67
C PHE A 40 0.12 -0.51 -2.40
N PRO A 41 -1.09 -0.52 -2.95
CA PRO A 41 -2.09 0.50 -2.58
C PRO A 41 -2.44 0.40 -1.10
N GLY A 42 -2.73 1.52 -0.50
CA GLY A 42 -3.07 1.60 0.91
C GLY A 42 -3.02 3.03 1.43
N GLY A 43 -3.17 3.21 2.71
CA GLY A 43 -3.14 4.52 3.33
C GLY A 43 -3.48 4.46 4.81
N ARG A 44 -3.75 5.63 5.39
CA ARG A 44 -3.98 5.75 6.83
C ARG A 44 -5.33 5.23 7.24
N VAL A 45 -5.37 4.59 8.41
CA VAL A 45 -6.61 4.20 9.07
C VAL A 45 -7.19 5.42 9.77
N GLU A 46 -8.46 5.67 9.58
CA GLU A 46 -9.14 6.78 10.23
C GLU A 46 -9.68 6.35 11.58
N PHE A 47 -9.81 7.32 12.48
CA PHE A 47 -10.32 7.05 13.82
C PHE A 47 -11.68 6.35 13.75
N GLY A 48 -11.80 5.22 14.47
CA GLY A 48 -13.04 4.44 14.49
C GLY A 48 -13.19 3.46 13.34
N GLU A 49 -12.25 3.44 12.40
CA GLU A 49 -12.29 2.56 11.25
C GLU A 49 -11.51 1.27 11.53
N SER A 50 -12.06 0.12 11.15
CA SER A 50 -11.31 -1.14 11.25
C SER A 50 -10.22 -1.19 10.17
N LEU A 51 -9.23 -2.07 10.38
CA LEU A 51 -8.17 -2.26 9.39
C LEU A 51 -8.74 -2.70 8.04
N HIS A 52 -9.67 -3.65 8.06
CA HIS A 52 -10.29 -4.15 6.83
C HIS A 52 -11.08 -3.05 6.11
N ALA A 53 -11.87 -2.28 6.86
CA ALA A 53 -12.63 -1.18 6.29
C ALA A 53 -11.70 -0.12 5.67
N ALA A 54 -10.60 0.19 6.35
CA ALA A 54 -9.62 1.14 5.84
C ALA A 54 -9.01 0.65 4.53
N LEU A 55 -8.66 -0.64 4.47
CA LEU A 55 -8.06 -1.18 3.25
C LEU A 55 -9.04 -1.16 2.08
N HIS A 56 -10.28 -1.58 2.30
CA HIS A 56 -11.30 -1.50 1.24
C HIS A 56 -11.50 -0.06 0.76
N ARG A 57 -11.57 0.89 1.68
CA ARG A 57 -11.74 2.31 1.34
C ARG A 57 -10.56 2.86 0.55
N GLU A 58 -9.33 2.62 1.02
CA GLU A 58 -8.13 3.11 0.34
C GLU A 58 -7.97 2.50 -1.04
N VAL A 59 -8.21 1.20 -1.18
CA VAL A 59 -8.14 0.53 -2.48
C VAL A 59 -9.17 1.11 -3.43
N ASP A 60 -10.39 1.35 -2.95
CA ASP A 60 -11.43 1.96 -3.77
C ASP A 60 -11.06 3.39 -4.21
N GLU A 61 -10.59 4.21 -3.27
CA GLU A 61 -10.20 5.60 -3.57
C GLU A 61 -9.04 5.67 -4.56
N GLU A 62 -8.05 4.79 -4.40
CA GLU A 62 -6.82 4.86 -5.19
C GLU A 62 -6.91 4.13 -6.52
N THR A 63 -7.70 3.07 -6.61
CA THR A 63 -7.72 2.21 -7.79
C THR A 63 -9.11 1.84 -8.30
N GLY A 64 -10.14 2.07 -7.53
CA GLY A 64 -11.49 1.65 -7.88
C GLY A 64 -11.74 0.15 -7.83
N LEU A 65 -10.77 -0.63 -7.39
CA LEU A 65 -10.90 -2.09 -7.38
C LEU A 65 -11.80 -2.60 -6.25
N ARG A 66 -12.34 -3.79 -6.48
CA ARG A 66 -12.98 -4.60 -5.44
C ARG A 66 -12.10 -5.79 -5.13
N ILE A 67 -11.94 -6.07 -3.85
CA ILE A 67 -11.02 -7.10 -3.37
C ILE A 67 -11.66 -7.95 -2.29
N GLU A 68 -11.09 -9.14 -2.10
CA GLU A 68 -11.34 -10.00 -0.95
C GLU A 68 -10.07 -10.04 -0.12
N ILE A 69 -10.14 -9.68 1.15
CA ILE A 69 -8.97 -9.72 2.05
C ILE A 69 -8.81 -11.14 2.55
N LEU A 70 -7.61 -11.71 2.35
CA LEU A 70 -7.33 -13.11 2.67
C LEU A 70 -6.70 -13.27 4.05
N GLY A 71 -5.90 -12.30 4.47
CA GLY A 71 -5.25 -12.36 5.78
C GLY A 71 -4.11 -11.37 5.91
N LEU A 72 -3.62 -11.24 7.14
CA LEU A 72 -2.49 -10.37 7.44
C LEU A 72 -1.20 -11.03 6.96
N ALA A 73 -0.47 -10.35 6.10
CA ALA A 73 0.80 -10.85 5.57
C ALA A 73 2.00 -10.38 6.41
N GLY A 74 1.90 -9.21 7.04
CA GLY A 74 2.98 -8.70 7.85
C GLY A 74 2.74 -7.27 8.29
N TRP A 75 3.75 -6.67 8.89
CA TRP A 75 3.69 -5.29 9.34
C TRP A 75 5.05 -4.65 9.20
N ARG A 76 5.07 -3.33 9.19
CA ARG A 76 6.30 -2.58 9.05
C ARG A 76 6.20 -1.26 9.80
N GLU A 77 7.28 -0.92 10.52
CA GLU A 77 7.41 0.38 11.12
C GLU A 77 8.15 1.33 10.19
N VAL A 78 7.65 2.57 10.10
CA VAL A 78 8.34 3.64 9.40
C VAL A 78 8.57 4.75 10.42
N LEU A 79 9.83 4.97 10.76
CA LEU A 79 10.20 5.97 11.75
C LEU A 79 10.43 7.33 11.10
N PRO A 80 10.26 8.44 11.84
CA PRO A 80 10.52 9.77 11.28
C PRO A 80 11.95 9.87 10.73
N GLY A 81 12.08 10.47 9.55
CA GLY A 81 13.38 10.61 8.87
C GLY A 81 13.81 9.40 8.08
N ALA A 82 13.14 8.26 8.19
CA ALA A 82 13.47 7.09 7.41
C ALA A 82 13.16 7.32 5.93
N GLY A 83 13.96 6.72 5.06
CA GLY A 83 13.70 6.76 3.62
C GLY A 83 13.89 8.12 2.99
N GLY A 84 14.70 8.99 3.60
CA GLY A 84 15.10 10.25 2.96
C GLY A 84 14.29 11.47 3.37
N GLY A 85 13.64 11.46 4.53
CA GLY A 85 13.15 12.71 5.06
C GLY A 85 11.65 12.82 5.31
N GLY A 86 10.94 11.74 5.30
CA GLY A 86 9.54 11.79 5.74
C GLY A 86 9.45 12.09 7.22
N GLY A 87 8.51 12.95 7.62
CA GLY A 87 8.31 13.32 9.01
C GLY A 87 7.37 12.42 9.78
N GLY A 88 6.73 11.47 9.13
CA GLY A 88 5.71 10.65 9.76
C GLY A 88 6.25 9.41 10.45
N HIS A 89 5.56 8.97 11.48
CA HIS A 89 5.78 7.69 12.15
C HIS A 89 4.57 6.81 11.86
N TYR A 90 4.80 5.66 11.23
CA TYR A 90 3.71 4.78 10.80
C TYR A 90 3.93 3.34 11.23
N LEU A 91 2.85 2.68 11.61
CA LEU A 91 2.79 1.23 11.68
C LEU A 91 1.88 0.78 10.54
N ILE A 92 2.44 0.09 9.56
CA ILE A 92 1.71 -0.34 8.37
C ILE A 92 1.37 -1.82 8.52
N MET A 93 0.08 -2.12 8.52
CA MET A 93 -0.42 -3.50 8.53
C MET A 93 -0.70 -3.89 7.08
N SER A 94 0.01 -4.90 6.59
CA SER A 94 -0.06 -5.30 5.18
C SER A 94 -0.80 -6.61 5.03
N PHE A 95 -1.78 -6.63 4.13
CA PHE A 95 -2.66 -7.77 3.91
C PHE A 95 -2.43 -8.38 2.55
N ALA A 96 -2.65 -9.70 2.45
CA ALA A 96 -2.85 -10.35 1.17
C ALA A 96 -4.32 -10.21 0.79
N ALA A 97 -4.58 -9.95 -0.48
CA ALA A 97 -5.95 -9.80 -0.98
C ALA A 97 -6.03 -10.37 -2.39
N ARG A 98 -7.26 -10.71 -2.79
CA ARG A 98 -7.57 -11.20 -4.13
C ARG A 98 -8.43 -10.19 -4.85
N TRP A 99 -8.07 -9.88 -6.09
CA TRP A 99 -8.91 -9.08 -6.96
C TRP A 99 -10.24 -9.80 -7.25
N THR A 100 -11.34 -9.07 -7.18
CA THR A 100 -12.65 -9.65 -7.47
C THR A 100 -13.37 -8.96 -8.60
N ALA A 101 -13.17 -7.66 -8.79
CA ALA A 101 -13.87 -6.92 -9.85
C ALA A 101 -13.18 -5.60 -10.18
N ARG A 102 -13.45 -5.11 -11.36
CA ARG A 102 -13.12 -3.81 -11.93
C ARG A 102 -11.67 -3.69 -12.38
N GLU A 103 -11.44 -2.80 -13.33
CA GLU A 103 -10.11 -2.46 -13.80
C GLU A 103 -9.60 -1.23 -13.06
N PRO A 104 -8.28 -1.10 -12.87
CA PRO A 104 -7.74 0.03 -12.12
C PRO A 104 -8.02 1.37 -12.80
N VAL A 105 -8.52 2.32 -12.00
CA VAL A 105 -8.63 3.72 -12.38
C VAL A 105 -7.99 4.52 -11.26
N LEU A 106 -6.80 5.06 -11.53
CA LEU A 106 -6.00 5.72 -10.50
C LEU A 106 -6.55 7.12 -10.18
N ASN A 107 -6.39 7.54 -8.92
CA ASN A 107 -6.58 8.93 -8.54
C ASN A 107 -5.24 9.67 -8.71
N ASP A 108 -5.15 10.91 -8.23
CA ASP A 108 -3.96 11.74 -8.43
C ASP A 108 -2.79 11.42 -7.49
N GLU A 109 -2.94 10.47 -6.59
CA GLU A 109 -1.84 10.03 -5.73
C GLU A 109 -0.88 9.10 -6.46
N HIS A 110 -1.33 8.46 -7.51
CA HIS A 110 -0.53 7.51 -8.28
C HIS A 110 -0.61 7.84 -9.77
N ASP A 111 0.50 7.65 -10.50
CA ASP A 111 0.59 8.00 -11.91
C ASP A 111 0.87 6.81 -12.82
N ASP A 112 0.97 5.61 -12.27
CA ASP A 112 1.12 4.38 -13.05
C ASP A 112 0.73 3.18 -12.21
N PHE A 113 0.34 2.10 -12.86
CA PHE A 113 0.14 0.82 -12.22
C PHE A 113 0.66 -0.30 -13.08
N LYS A 114 1.04 -1.40 -12.44
CA LYS A 114 1.48 -2.61 -13.14
C LYS A 114 0.94 -3.84 -12.44
N TRP A 115 0.52 -4.80 -13.24
CA TRP A 115 0.25 -6.15 -12.78
C TRP A 115 1.50 -6.99 -13.11
N LEU A 116 2.21 -7.46 -12.11
CA LEU A 116 3.49 -8.14 -12.30
C LEU A 116 3.48 -9.49 -11.62
N ALA A 117 4.15 -10.47 -12.26
CA ALA A 117 4.46 -11.70 -11.57
C ALA A 117 5.36 -11.37 -10.37
N PRO A 118 5.16 -11.99 -9.20
CA PRO A 118 5.97 -11.69 -8.03
C PRO A 118 7.48 -11.82 -8.26
N ASP A 119 7.89 -12.70 -9.14
CA ASP A 119 9.31 -12.87 -9.50
C ASP A 119 9.74 -11.94 -10.63
N GLY A 120 8.84 -11.13 -11.16
CA GLY A 120 9.08 -10.29 -12.31
C GLY A 120 9.25 -8.81 -12.02
N LEU A 121 9.59 -8.43 -10.78
CA LEU A 121 9.76 -7.03 -10.43
C LEU A 121 11.05 -6.42 -11.00
N GLY A 122 12.07 -7.23 -11.23
CA GLY A 122 13.31 -6.77 -11.85
C GLY A 122 13.97 -5.63 -11.08
N ASP A 123 14.33 -4.57 -11.80
CA ASP A 123 14.98 -3.39 -11.22
C ASP A 123 13.99 -2.30 -10.79
N LEU A 124 12.72 -2.64 -10.68
CA LEU A 124 11.69 -1.69 -10.31
C LEU A 124 12.00 -1.09 -8.94
N LYS A 125 11.90 0.23 -8.82
CA LYS A 125 12.08 0.90 -7.53
C LYS A 125 10.82 0.68 -6.69
N VAL A 126 10.96 -0.09 -5.62
CA VAL A 126 9.85 -0.40 -4.73
C VAL A 126 10.14 0.13 -3.33
N THR A 127 9.06 0.41 -2.59
CA THR A 127 9.19 0.88 -1.21
C THR A 127 9.83 -0.19 -0.34
N GLY A 128 10.52 0.24 0.72
CA GLY A 128 11.19 -0.68 1.63
C GLY A 128 10.23 -1.65 2.28
N GLY A 129 10.66 -2.91 2.45
CA GLY A 129 9.84 -3.95 3.05
C GLY A 129 8.82 -4.59 2.12
N LEU A 130 8.67 -4.09 0.89
CA LEU A 130 7.67 -4.62 -0.04
C LEU A 130 7.93 -6.08 -0.38
N LEU A 131 9.18 -6.45 -0.63
CA LEU A 131 9.50 -7.83 -1.03
C LEU A 131 9.21 -8.84 0.06
N GLU A 132 9.47 -8.49 1.31
CA GLU A 132 9.19 -9.36 2.44
C GLU A 132 7.67 -9.57 2.60
N VAL A 133 6.90 -8.52 2.47
CA VAL A 133 5.44 -8.60 2.51
C VAL A 133 4.91 -9.42 1.35
N LEU A 134 5.46 -9.20 0.15
CA LEU A 134 5.05 -9.95 -1.04
C LEU A 134 5.25 -11.45 -0.86
N GLU A 135 6.41 -11.86 -0.34
CA GLU A 135 6.68 -13.27 -0.09
C GLU A 135 5.72 -13.88 0.94
N ALA A 136 5.45 -13.14 2.02
CA ALA A 136 4.48 -13.60 3.02
C ALA A 136 3.06 -13.68 2.45
N ALA A 137 2.68 -12.70 1.64
CA ALA A 137 1.35 -12.66 1.03
C ALA A 137 1.12 -13.79 0.04
N ARG A 138 2.16 -14.18 -0.70
CA ARG A 138 2.06 -15.31 -1.65
C ARG A 138 1.60 -16.61 -0.99
N LYS A 139 1.96 -16.79 0.27
CA LYS A 139 1.60 -18.01 1.01
C LYS A 139 0.14 -18.03 1.43
N LEU A 140 -0.54 -16.90 1.36
CA LEU A 140 -1.93 -16.77 1.77
C LEU A 140 -2.91 -16.83 0.58
N VAL A 141 -2.39 -16.84 -0.62
CA VAL A 141 -3.21 -16.79 -1.84
C VAL A 141 -3.45 -18.19 -2.38
#